data_1692ef960ed72282c0145decea9244f9
#
_entry.id   1692ef960ed72282c0145decea9244f9
#
_cell.length_a   1.000
_cell.length_b   1.000
_cell.length_c   1.000
_cell.angle_alpha   90.00
_cell.angle_beta   90.00
_cell.angle_gamma   90.00
#
_symmetry.space_group_name_H-M   'P 1'
#
loop_
_entity.id
_entity.type
_entity.pdbx_description
1 polymer ?
#
loop_
_entity_poly.entity_id
_entity_poly.type
_entity_poly.pdbx_seq_one_letter_code
_entity_poly.pdbx_strand_id
1 'polypeptide(L)'
;MQNHDSQVYLPSRRRFLAKAGMGLGSLALASLLHEQSQGQTRQPHFAPKVRSVIWLFMTGGPSQVDTFDYKPELQRRNGQALAGADPRTGFFETSGRCLASPFAWRQHGQSGSWVSELLPHTARHVDDLAFIHSCYSLQNNHAPASIEIMTGVNRPGYPSRGSWITYGLGTLNENLPAFVVMHETKPRGDDNIWTPGFLPKSYQPLTLDARRREEIANLARAPGMSDTQQRSQLDLLRELNQQHQQERTQDADLAARIQSFELAYRMQSAAPEALDLRQESARIQDSYGLNGPHTATFGRQCLLARRMVERGVRFVQIFFSASRISGGAVNDVPWDGHNDINVNHRDCAASMDLPVGALLADLKARGLFDSTLVVWGGEFGRTSDSQGAVGRDHNPHAHTIWMAGGGVRGGVHHGRTDDFGYKAVEPRTSVHDIQATVLHLLGHIAK
;
A
#
# COMPACT_ATOMS: atom_id res chain seq x y z
N MET A 1 58.25 -28.42 -16.40
CA MET A 1 57.81 -27.12 -15.85
C MET A 1 56.69 -26.61 -16.76
N GLN A 2 55.43 -26.86 -16.39
CA GLN A 2 54.25 -26.38 -17.11
C GLN A 2 53.63 -25.29 -16.25
N ASN A 3 53.62 -24.05 -16.76
CA ASN A 3 52.94 -22.93 -16.15
C ASN A 3 51.40 -23.10 -16.32
N HIS A 4 50.69 -23.23 -15.23
CA HIS A 4 49.24 -23.08 -15.21
C HIS A 4 48.91 -21.59 -14.98
N ASP A 5 48.58 -20.89 -16.08
CA ASP A 5 47.92 -19.61 -16.02
C ASP A 5 46.48 -19.80 -15.56
N SER A 6 46.22 -19.51 -14.30
CA SER A 6 44.86 -19.39 -13.74
C SER A 6 44.23 -18.05 -14.15
N GLN A 7 43.57 -18.03 -15.31
CA GLN A 7 42.71 -16.89 -15.67
C GLN A 7 41.55 -16.80 -14.67
N VAL A 8 41.59 -15.78 -13.82
CA VAL A 8 40.47 -15.37 -12.97
C VAL A 8 39.35 -14.85 -13.87
N TYR A 9 38.35 -15.67 -14.15
CA TYR A 9 37.16 -15.27 -14.87
C TYR A 9 36.34 -14.32 -14.01
N LEU A 10 36.52 -13.00 -14.18
CA LEU A 10 35.62 -11.99 -13.63
C LEU A 10 34.27 -12.09 -14.36
N PRO A 11 33.16 -12.37 -13.65
CA PRO A 11 31.86 -12.41 -14.29
C PRO A 11 31.52 -11.04 -14.90
N SER A 12 31.04 -11.03 -16.14
CA SER A 12 30.62 -9.79 -16.80
C SER A 12 29.55 -9.08 -15.96
N ARG A 13 29.52 -7.74 -16.00
CA ARG A 13 28.51 -6.91 -15.29
C ARG A 13 27.09 -7.43 -15.49
N ARG A 14 26.79 -7.96 -16.67
CA ARG A 14 25.50 -8.56 -17.04
C ARG A 14 25.21 -9.86 -16.24
N ARG A 15 26.21 -10.73 -16.02
CA ARG A 15 26.07 -11.95 -15.20
C ARG A 15 26.01 -11.66 -13.70
N PHE A 16 26.70 -10.62 -13.25
CA PHE A 16 26.62 -10.16 -11.87
C PHE A 16 25.22 -9.63 -11.55
N LEU A 17 24.67 -8.77 -12.42
CA LEU A 17 23.32 -8.21 -12.27
C LEU A 17 22.22 -9.28 -12.35
N ALA A 18 22.37 -10.29 -13.21
CA ALA A 18 21.43 -11.41 -13.29
C ALA A 18 21.42 -12.31 -12.04
N LYS A 19 22.55 -12.41 -11.32
CA LYS A 19 22.63 -13.18 -10.07
C LYS A 19 22.35 -12.39 -8.80
N ALA A 20 22.57 -11.07 -8.81
CA ALA A 20 22.34 -10.20 -7.66
C ALA A 20 20.87 -9.76 -7.52
N GLY A 21 20.04 -10.01 -8.53
CA GLY A 21 18.64 -9.57 -8.59
C GLY A 21 17.67 -10.73 -8.73
N MET A 22 17.61 -11.64 -7.77
CA MET A 22 16.49 -12.60 -7.69
C MET A 22 15.24 -11.85 -7.18
N GLY A 23 14.51 -11.22 -8.11
CA GLY A 23 13.28 -10.50 -7.84
C GLY A 23 12.84 -9.65 -9.05
N LEU A 24 11.76 -8.90 -8.93
CA LEU A 24 11.20 -7.99 -9.95
C LEU A 24 12.25 -7.11 -10.67
N GLY A 25 13.38 -6.79 -10.00
CA GLY A 25 14.47 -5.98 -10.57
C GLY A 25 15.19 -6.63 -11.77
N SER A 26 15.33 -7.96 -11.83
CA SER A 26 16.01 -8.61 -12.96
C SER A 26 15.13 -8.68 -14.21
N LEU A 27 13.83 -8.86 -14.04
CA LEU A 27 12.84 -8.81 -15.12
C LEU A 27 12.70 -7.40 -15.70
N ALA A 28 12.66 -6.40 -14.83
CA ALA A 28 12.60 -5.01 -15.23
C ALA A 28 13.87 -4.56 -15.96
N LEU A 29 15.06 -4.99 -15.51
CA LEU A 29 16.32 -4.64 -16.17
C LEU A 29 16.46 -5.34 -17.53
N ALA A 30 16.04 -6.59 -17.66
CA ALA A 30 16.00 -7.27 -18.95
C ALA A 30 15.05 -6.59 -19.94
N SER A 31 13.92 -6.08 -19.43
CA SER A 31 12.96 -5.31 -20.18
C SER A 31 13.48 -3.91 -20.57
N LEU A 32 14.13 -3.19 -19.65
CA LEU A 32 14.78 -1.90 -19.90
C LEU A 32 15.86 -1.99 -20.99
N LEU A 33 16.61 -3.08 -21.03
CA LEU A 33 17.65 -3.31 -22.03
C LEU A 33 17.08 -3.68 -23.42
N HIS A 34 15.85 -4.17 -23.49
CA HIS A 34 15.18 -4.52 -24.75
C HIS A 34 14.40 -3.33 -25.36
N GLU A 35 14.15 -2.27 -24.60
CA GLU A 35 13.18 -1.22 -24.92
C GLU A 35 13.77 0.16 -25.21
N GLN A 36 15.02 0.29 -25.52
CA GLN A 36 15.55 1.56 -26.04
C GLN A 36 14.92 2.00 -27.39
N SER A 37 13.90 1.30 -27.87
CA SER A 37 13.40 1.56 -29.23
C SER A 37 11.95 1.98 -29.39
N GLN A 38 11.05 1.98 -28.40
CA GLN A 38 9.69 2.53 -28.67
C GLN A 38 8.91 2.90 -27.38
N GLY A 39 8.40 4.15 -27.31
CA GLY A 39 7.48 4.64 -26.28
C GLY A 39 6.05 4.10 -26.43
N GLN A 40 5.89 2.77 -26.45
CA GLN A 40 4.57 2.15 -26.47
C GLN A 40 4.17 1.75 -25.04
N THR A 41 2.95 2.15 -24.63
CA THR A 41 2.26 1.58 -23.47
C THR A 41 2.28 0.06 -23.59
N ARG A 42 2.91 -0.62 -22.65
CA ARG A 42 3.02 -2.07 -22.65
C ARG A 42 1.63 -2.68 -22.51
N GLN A 43 1.32 -3.59 -23.42
CA GLN A 43 0.11 -4.38 -23.29
C GLN A 43 0.29 -5.39 -22.14
N PRO A 44 -0.75 -5.62 -21.33
CA PRO A 44 -0.73 -6.73 -20.38
C PRO A 44 -0.45 -8.05 -21.08
N HIS A 45 0.21 -9.00 -20.42
CA HIS A 45 0.50 -10.31 -21.00
C HIS A 45 -0.76 -11.13 -21.28
N PHE A 46 -1.84 -10.84 -20.55
CA PHE A 46 -3.18 -11.40 -20.74
C PHE A 46 -4.23 -10.37 -20.27
N ALA A 47 -5.49 -10.59 -20.60
CA ALA A 47 -6.58 -9.68 -20.24
C ALA A 47 -6.67 -9.50 -18.71
N PRO A 48 -6.44 -8.28 -18.18
CA PRO A 48 -6.46 -8.04 -16.74
C PRO A 48 -7.88 -8.10 -16.19
N LYS A 49 -8.05 -8.65 -15.00
CA LYS A 49 -9.27 -8.53 -14.23
C LYS A 49 -9.32 -7.18 -13.50
N VAL A 50 -8.17 -6.72 -13.01
CA VAL A 50 -8.00 -5.48 -12.27
C VAL A 50 -7.59 -4.36 -13.21
N ARG A 51 -8.28 -3.22 -13.11
CA ARG A 51 -7.91 -1.96 -13.79
C ARG A 51 -7.24 -1.00 -12.83
N SER A 52 -7.68 -0.99 -11.58
CA SER A 52 -7.20 -0.08 -10.53
C SER A 52 -6.99 -0.81 -9.20
N VAL A 53 -6.07 -0.31 -8.39
CA VAL A 53 -5.76 -0.83 -7.05
C VAL A 53 -5.93 0.28 -6.03
N ILE A 54 -6.61 0.00 -4.93
CA ILE A 54 -6.62 0.82 -3.71
C ILE A 54 -5.91 0.02 -2.62
N TRP A 55 -4.79 0.54 -2.12
CA TRP A 55 -4.06 -0.08 -1.02
C TRP A 55 -4.25 0.72 0.26
N LEU A 56 -4.95 0.12 1.22
CA LEU A 56 -5.17 0.66 2.56
C LEU A 56 -4.04 0.15 3.47
N PHE A 57 -2.99 0.94 3.60
CA PHE A 57 -1.84 0.56 4.41
C PHE A 57 -2.01 1.00 5.86
N MET A 58 -2.12 0.03 6.73
CA MET A 58 -2.36 0.21 8.17
C MET A 58 -1.03 0.37 8.90
N THR A 59 -0.50 1.58 8.86
CA THR A 59 0.80 1.93 9.43
C THR A 59 0.89 1.60 10.91
N GLY A 60 1.90 0.87 11.29
CA GLY A 60 2.12 0.48 12.68
C GLY A 60 1.82 -0.99 12.97
N GLY A 61 1.35 -1.77 11.99
CA GLY A 61 1.16 -3.21 12.12
C GLY A 61 -0.01 -3.64 13.01
N PRO A 62 -1.23 -3.75 12.45
CA PRO A 62 -2.39 -4.26 13.18
C PRO A 62 -2.14 -5.67 13.72
N SER A 63 -2.58 -5.91 14.94
CA SER A 63 -2.49 -7.23 15.58
C SER A 63 -3.44 -8.22 14.90
N GLN A 64 -2.88 -9.27 14.30
CA GLN A 64 -3.66 -10.34 13.69
C GLN A 64 -4.56 -11.04 14.69
N VAL A 65 -4.06 -11.29 15.91
CA VAL A 65 -4.79 -11.99 16.98
C VAL A 65 -5.83 -11.12 17.70
N ASP A 66 -5.93 -9.85 17.32
CA ASP A 66 -6.92 -8.90 17.86
C ASP A 66 -7.89 -8.39 16.77
N THR A 67 -7.70 -8.78 15.49
CA THR A 67 -8.52 -8.32 14.36
C THR A 67 -9.22 -9.43 13.58
N PHE A 68 -8.49 -10.36 12.92
CA PHE A 68 -9.04 -11.35 12.00
C PHE A 68 -8.57 -12.79 12.24
N ASP A 69 -7.61 -13.02 13.09
CA ASP A 69 -7.01 -14.34 13.34
C ASP A 69 -7.34 -14.83 14.76
N TYR A 70 -8.58 -15.29 14.96
CA TYR A 70 -9.07 -15.75 16.27
C TYR A 70 -8.30 -16.97 16.79
N LYS A 71 -7.78 -16.88 18.01
CA LYS A 71 -6.97 -17.92 18.67
C LYS A 71 -7.54 -18.35 20.02
N PRO A 72 -8.40 -19.38 20.05
CA PRO A 72 -8.98 -19.89 21.30
C PRO A 72 -7.91 -20.38 22.28
N GLU A 73 -6.79 -20.96 21.82
CA GLU A 73 -5.67 -21.36 22.67
C GLU A 73 -5.02 -20.16 23.39
N LEU A 74 -4.86 -19.05 22.70
CA LEU A 74 -4.32 -17.83 23.29
C LEU A 74 -5.24 -17.31 24.42
N GLN A 75 -6.56 -17.38 24.21
CA GLN A 75 -7.55 -17.05 25.23
C GLN A 75 -7.45 -17.97 26.44
N ARG A 76 -7.39 -19.27 26.19
CA ARG A 76 -7.36 -20.30 27.25
C ARG A 76 -6.10 -20.24 28.09
N ARG A 77 -4.96 -19.88 27.50
CA ARG A 77 -3.65 -19.85 28.14
C ARG A 77 -3.18 -18.47 28.57
N ASN A 78 -4.07 -17.53 28.70
CA ASN A 78 -3.72 -16.17 29.13
C ASN A 78 -2.85 -16.17 30.39
N GLY A 79 -1.74 -15.45 30.36
CA GLY A 79 -0.77 -15.35 31.44
C GLY A 79 0.17 -16.56 31.61
N GLN A 80 -0.05 -17.67 30.88
CA GLN A 80 0.86 -18.83 30.87
C GLN A 80 2.02 -18.61 29.90
N ALA A 81 3.10 -19.37 30.09
CA ALA A 81 4.23 -19.31 29.17
C ALA A 81 3.81 -19.66 27.73
N LEU A 82 4.22 -18.84 26.76
CA LEU A 82 4.01 -19.06 25.36
C LEU A 82 5.07 -20.05 24.85
N ALA A 83 4.63 -21.23 24.42
CA ALA A 83 5.52 -22.25 23.91
C ALA A 83 6.18 -21.77 22.59
N GLY A 84 7.51 -21.82 22.53
CA GLY A 84 8.28 -21.41 21.36
C GLY A 84 8.40 -19.90 21.16
N ALA A 85 8.03 -19.09 22.15
CA ALA A 85 8.34 -17.66 22.15
C ALA A 85 9.86 -17.45 22.07
N ASP A 86 10.27 -16.55 21.19
CA ASP A 86 11.65 -16.05 21.15
C ASP A 86 11.61 -14.59 21.61
N PRO A 87 12.22 -14.24 22.74
CA PRO A 87 12.22 -12.88 23.26
C PRO A 87 12.87 -11.85 22.30
N ARG A 88 13.55 -12.33 21.27
CA ARG A 88 14.15 -11.49 20.22
C ARG A 88 13.29 -11.37 18.97
N THR A 89 12.07 -11.92 18.96
CA THR A 89 11.15 -11.82 17.81
C THR A 89 10.75 -10.39 17.52
N GLY A 90 10.39 -9.64 18.56
CA GLY A 90 9.99 -8.25 18.48
C GLY A 90 11.15 -7.27 18.40
N PHE A 91 10.81 -6.01 18.57
CA PHE A 91 11.78 -4.91 18.63
C PHE A 91 12.25 -4.65 20.08
N PHE A 92 11.37 -4.93 21.04
CA PHE A 92 11.63 -4.83 22.46
C PHE A 92 11.59 -6.22 23.12
N GLU A 93 11.84 -6.28 24.42
CA GLU A 93 11.71 -7.49 25.20
C GLU A 93 10.24 -7.74 25.57
N THR A 94 9.76 -8.97 25.38
CA THR A 94 8.42 -9.40 25.77
C THR A 94 8.45 -10.30 27.00
N SER A 95 7.27 -10.50 27.63
CA SER A 95 7.15 -11.31 28.83
C SER A 95 7.29 -12.82 28.61
N GLY A 96 7.19 -13.27 27.34
CA GLY A 96 7.08 -14.68 26.98
C GLY A 96 5.79 -15.35 27.48
N ARG A 97 4.78 -14.57 27.92
CA ARG A 97 3.50 -15.07 28.43
C ARG A 97 2.37 -14.69 27.49
N CYS A 98 1.50 -15.64 27.20
CA CYS A 98 0.32 -15.44 26.38
C CYS A 98 -0.50 -14.24 26.88
N LEU A 99 -0.85 -13.35 25.95
CA LEU A 99 -1.81 -12.28 26.18
C LEU A 99 -3.07 -12.57 25.36
N ALA A 100 -4.16 -12.88 26.05
CA ALA A 100 -5.45 -13.05 25.40
C ALA A 100 -5.89 -11.76 24.70
N SER A 101 -6.63 -11.89 23.60
CA SER A 101 -7.28 -10.73 22.99
C SER A 101 -8.29 -10.12 23.96
N PRO A 102 -8.25 -8.81 24.21
CA PRO A 102 -9.24 -8.16 25.09
C PRO A 102 -10.59 -7.94 24.41
N PHE A 103 -10.74 -8.36 23.15
CA PHE A 103 -11.91 -8.11 22.33
C PHE A 103 -12.79 -9.35 22.18
N ALA A 104 -14.11 -9.16 22.09
CA ALA A 104 -15.05 -10.22 21.77
C ALA A 104 -14.95 -10.58 20.27
N TRP A 105 -15.19 -11.87 19.97
CA TRP A 105 -15.10 -12.42 18.63
C TRP A 105 -16.42 -13.03 18.20
N ARG A 106 -16.75 -12.88 16.92
CA ARG A 106 -17.93 -13.50 16.33
C ARG A 106 -17.62 -13.97 14.90
N GLN A 107 -18.36 -14.97 14.47
CA GLN A 107 -18.39 -15.40 13.07
C GLN A 107 -19.38 -14.53 12.28
N HIS A 108 -19.01 -14.19 11.05
CA HIS A 108 -19.78 -13.34 10.16
C HIS A 108 -19.86 -13.94 8.77
N GLY A 109 -20.91 -13.55 8.02
CA GLY A 109 -21.14 -13.96 6.64
C GLY A 109 -21.47 -15.45 6.49
N GLN A 110 -21.60 -15.87 5.24
CA GLN A 110 -21.80 -17.28 4.88
C GLN A 110 -20.49 -18.07 5.02
N SER A 111 -19.35 -17.39 4.86
CA SER A 111 -18.01 -17.95 5.04
C SER A 111 -17.71 -18.33 6.50
N GLY A 112 -18.49 -17.81 7.47
CA GLY A 112 -18.23 -18.04 8.89
C GLY A 112 -16.92 -17.45 9.39
N SER A 113 -16.41 -16.40 8.73
CA SER A 113 -15.14 -15.76 9.06
C SER A 113 -15.17 -15.11 10.45
N TRP A 114 -14.16 -15.39 11.26
CA TRP A 114 -14.00 -14.76 12.56
C TRP A 114 -13.53 -13.32 12.43
N VAL A 115 -14.26 -12.40 13.06
CA VAL A 115 -13.87 -10.98 13.14
C VAL A 115 -14.06 -10.50 14.58
N SER A 116 -13.13 -9.70 15.04
CA SER A 116 -13.21 -9.06 16.36
C SER A 116 -14.29 -7.97 16.37
N GLU A 117 -14.84 -7.69 17.56
CA GLU A 117 -15.85 -6.62 17.77
C GLU A 117 -15.39 -5.23 17.33
N LEU A 118 -14.09 -5.06 17.12
CA LEU A 118 -13.51 -3.80 16.65
C LEU A 118 -13.98 -3.38 15.26
N LEU A 119 -14.36 -4.35 14.40
CA LEU A 119 -14.51 -4.16 12.96
C LEU A 119 -15.92 -4.52 12.46
N PRO A 120 -17.01 -3.98 13.05
CA PRO A 120 -18.38 -4.36 12.72
C PRO A 120 -18.83 -3.95 11.32
N HIS A 121 -18.22 -2.92 10.72
CA HIS A 121 -18.54 -2.48 9.35
C HIS A 121 -17.83 -3.34 8.31
N THR A 122 -16.54 -3.61 8.49
CA THR A 122 -15.76 -4.53 7.65
C THR A 122 -16.32 -5.96 7.74
N ALA A 123 -16.79 -6.41 8.90
CA ALA A 123 -17.37 -7.71 9.12
C ALA A 123 -18.61 -8.00 8.23
N ARG A 124 -19.32 -6.99 7.76
CA ARG A 124 -20.47 -7.14 6.83
C ARG A 124 -20.03 -7.58 5.44
N HIS A 125 -18.76 -7.49 5.12
CA HIS A 125 -18.19 -7.76 3.80
C HIS A 125 -17.30 -9.00 3.78
N VAL A 126 -17.27 -9.81 4.85
CA VAL A 126 -16.34 -10.96 4.94
C VAL A 126 -16.46 -11.95 3.80
N ASP A 127 -17.66 -12.09 3.23
CA ASP A 127 -17.89 -12.96 2.07
C ASP A 127 -17.31 -12.39 0.76
N ASP A 128 -16.90 -11.12 0.75
CA ASP A 128 -16.20 -10.47 -0.34
C ASP A 128 -14.67 -10.45 -0.12
N LEU A 129 -14.19 -10.78 1.09
CA LEU A 129 -12.79 -10.71 1.47
C LEU A 129 -12.07 -12.06 1.29
N ALA A 130 -10.87 -12.03 0.75
CA ALA A 130 -9.92 -13.13 0.83
C ALA A 130 -8.89 -12.80 1.90
N PHE A 131 -8.92 -13.55 2.99
CA PHE A 131 -7.97 -13.39 4.10
C PHE A 131 -6.71 -14.20 3.85
N ILE A 132 -5.54 -13.60 4.04
CA ILE A 132 -4.23 -14.22 3.94
C ILE A 132 -3.60 -14.13 5.34
N HIS A 133 -3.71 -15.20 6.12
CA HIS A 133 -3.27 -15.22 7.52
C HIS A 133 -1.80 -15.54 7.70
N SER A 134 -1.17 -16.11 6.69
CA SER A 134 0.21 -16.61 6.74
C SER A 134 1.24 -15.62 6.20
N CYS A 135 0.91 -14.33 6.14
CA CYS A 135 1.86 -13.29 5.74
C CYS A 135 2.98 -13.17 6.77
N TYR A 136 4.20 -12.93 6.29
CA TYR A 136 5.36 -12.63 7.13
C TYR A 136 6.26 -11.58 6.48
N SER A 137 6.99 -10.85 7.31
CA SER A 137 8.05 -9.91 6.94
C SER A 137 9.40 -10.45 7.40
N LEU A 138 10.47 -9.95 6.82
CA LEU A 138 11.84 -10.23 7.27
C LEU A 138 12.34 -9.18 8.27
N GLN A 139 11.53 -8.16 8.54
CA GLN A 139 11.89 -6.99 9.33
C GLN A 139 10.94 -6.83 10.52
N ASN A 140 11.51 -6.50 11.67
CA ASN A 140 10.77 -6.20 12.91
C ASN A 140 10.78 -4.71 13.28
N ASN A 141 11.22 -3.83 12.38
CA ASN A 141 11.22 -2.38 12.56
C ASN A 141 10.39 -1.71 11.47
N HIS A 142 9.58 -0.70 11.81
CA HIS A 142 8.62 -0.06 10.92
C HIS A 142 9.22 0.44 9.61
N ALA A 143 10.33 1.20 9.65
CA ALA A 143 10.88 1.81 8.44
C ALA A 143 11.37 0.75 7.42
N PRO A 144 12.26 -0.20 7.76
CA PRO A 144 12.67 -1.22 6.81
C PRO A 144 11.55 -2.18 6.42
N ALA A 145 10.59 -2.49 7.32
CA ALA A 145 9.44 -3.33 6.99
C ALA A 145 8.47 -2.63 6.01
N SER A 146 8.22 -1.33 6.21
CA SER A 146 7.43 -0.53 5.28
C SER A 146 8.09 -0.42 3.91
N ILE A 147 9.42 -0.23 3.85
CA ILE A 147 10.16 -0.25 2.60
C ILE A 147 10.04 -1.62 1.94
N GLU A 148 10.20 -2.72 2.69
CA GLU A 148 10.11 -4.08 2.17
C GLU A 148 8.74 -4.36 1.54
N ILE A 149 7.65 -4.09 2.25
CA ILE A 149 6.31 -4.37 1.74
C ILE A 149 5.94 -3.50 0.54
N MET A 150 6.48 -2.28 0.44
CA MET A 150 6.20 -1.37 -0.67
C MET A 150 7.07 -1.62 -1.91
N THR A 151 8.31 -2.05 -1.73
CA THR A 151 9.29 -2.17 -2.83
C THR A 151 9.72 -3.61 -3.11
N GLY A 152 9.49 -4.54 -2.19
CA GLY A 152 10.00 -5.92 -2.21
C GLY A 152 11.43 -6.04 -1.67
N VAL A 153 12.06 -4.94 -1.23
CA VAL A 153 13.44 -4.91 -0.72
C VAL A 153 13.51 -4.04 0.54
N ASN A 154 14.19 -4.47 1.57
CA ASN A 154 14.23 -3.80 2.88
C ASN A 154 15.17 -2.59 2.98
N ARG A 155 15.58 -2.02 1.85
CA ARG A 155 16.50 -0.86 1.77
C ARG A 155 16.03 0.16 0.73
N PRO A 156 16.35 1.46 0.91
CA PRO A 156 16.01 2.51 -0.03
C PRO A 156 16.63 2.33 -1.43
N GLY A 157 16.10 3.07 -2.42
CA GLY A 157 16.62 3.16 -3.78
C GLY A 157 15.91 2.26 -4.80
N TYR A 158 14.94 1.46 -4.37
CA TYR A 158 14.13 0.60 -5.25
C TYR A 158 12.77 1.23 -5.52
N PRO A 159 12.20 1.02 -6.73
CA PRO A 159 10.89 1.53 -7.06
C PRO A 159 9.80 0.91 -6.22
N SER A 160 8.86 1.74 -5.79
CA SER A 160 7.66 1.28 -5.12
C SER A 160 6.74 0.48 -6.06
N ARG A 161 5.85 -0.30 -5.49
CA ARG A 161 4.84 -1.06 -6.24
C ARG A 161 4.03 -0.17 -7.18
N GLY A 162 3.55 0.98 -6.70
CA GLY A 162 2.81 1.92 -7.54
C GLY A 162 3.63 2.44 -8.72
N SER A 163 4.91 2.73 -8.51
CA SER A 163 5.84 3.14 -9.59
C SER A 163 6.05 2.02 -10.61
N TRP A 164 6.20 0.76 -10.17
CA TRP A 164 6.30 -0.39 -11.07
C TRP A 164 5.03 -0.62 -11.89
N ILE A 165 3.86 -0.54 -11.25
CA ILE A 165 2.57 -0.71 -11.93
C ILE A 165 2.37 0.37 -13.00
N THR A 166 2.67 1.62 -12.65
CA THR A 166 2.52 2.73 -13.61
C THR A 166 3.57 2.70 -14.71
N TYR A 167 4.79 2.27 -14.41
CA TYR A 167 5.82 2.03 -15.43
C TYR A 167 5.40 0.93 -16.41
N GLY A 168 4.86 -0.20 -15.91
CA GLY A 168 4.47 -1.33 -16.73
C GLY A 168 3.18 -1.14 -17.51
N LEU A 169 2.18 -0.43 -16.95
CA LEU A 169 0.82 -0.35 -17.50
C LEU A 169 0.40 1.07 -17.93
N GLY A 170 1.18 2.09 -17.62
CA GLY A 170 0.83 3.49 -17.90
C GLY A 170 -0.41 3.96 -17.15
N THR A 171 -1.09 4.94 -17.73
CA THR A 171 -2.31 5.54 -17.17
C THR A 171 -3.57 5.08 -17.91
N LEU A 172 -4.71 5.13 -17.22
CA LEU A 172 -6.04 4.99 -17.83
C LEU A 172 -6.71 6.36 -18.07
N ASN A 173 -6.09 7.43 -17.58
CA ASN A 173 -6.56 8.81 -17.72
C ASN A 173 -5.37 9.75 -17.85
N GLU A 174 -5.26 10.42 -18.96
CA GLU A 174 -4.14 11.34 -19.25
C GLU A 174 -4.19 12.65 -18.46
N ASN A 175 -5.35 12.99 -17.86
CA ASN A 175 -5.58 14.23 -17.13
C ASN A 175 -5.36 14.11 -15.61
N LEU A 176 -5.16 12.88 -15.12
CA LEU A 176 -4.88 12.59 -13.71
C LEU A 176 -3.62 11.71 -13.60
N PRO A 177 -2.90 11.79 -12.48
CA PRO A 177 -1.74 10.92 -12.27
C PRO A 177 -2.16 9.46 -12.18
N ALA A 178 -1.35 8.57 -12.73
CA ALA A 178 -1.62 7.13 -12.66
C ALA A 178 -1.39 6.55 -11.25
N PHE A 179 -0.57 7.21 -10.44
CA PHE A 179 -0.25 6.82 -9.07
C PHE A 179 -0.46 7.98 -8.10
N VAL A 180 -1.26 7.75 -7.06
CA VAL A 180 -1.58 8.72 -6.00
C VAL A 180 -1.26 8.12 -4.64
N VAL A 181 -0.63 8.91 -3.78
CA VAL A 181 -0.36 8.61 -2.38
C VAL A 181 -1.10 9.60 -1.50
N MET A 182 -1.85 9.10 -0.53
CA MET A 182 -2.56 9.92 0.45
C MET A 182 -2.04 9.60 1.85
N HIS A 183 -1.75 10.63 2.62
CA HIS A 183 -1.39 10.52 4.02
C HIS A 183 -1.83 11.77 4.78
N GLU A 184 -2.03 11.65 6.07
CA GLU A 184 -2.20 12.75 7.01
C GLU A 184 -0.88 13.05 7.71
N THR A 185 -0.23 12.00 8.19
CA THR A 185 1.11 12.05 8.76
C THR A 185 2.05 11.24 7.89
N LYS A 186 3.26 11.74 7.69
CA LYS A 186 4.26 11.04 6.89
C LYS A 186 4.68 9.75 7.61
N PRO A 187 4.48 8.57 7.01
CA PRO A 187 4.77 7.31 7.67
C PRO A 187 6.28 7.05 7.81
N ARG A 188 6.66 6.13 8.69
CA ARG A 188 8.05 5.68 8.86
C ARG A 188 8.61 5.12 7.55
N GLY A 189 9.80 5.54 7.19
CA GLY A 189 10.45 5.24 5.90
C GLY A 189 10.41 6.39 4.92
N ASP A 190 9.68 7.47 5.25
CA ASP A 190 9.58 8.71 4.46
C ASP A 190 9.22 8.45 2.99
N ASP A 191 9.70 9.29 2.08
CA ASP A 191 9.45 9.16 0.65
C ASP A 191 10.04 7.88 0.03
N ASN A 192 10.93 7.18 0.75
CA ASN A 192 11.51 5.93 0.28
C ASN A 192 10.50 4.81 0.05
N ILE A 193 9.33 4.88 0.71
CA ILE A 193 8.27 3.86 0.59
C ILE A 193 7.38 4.04 -0.65
N TRP A 194 7.45 5.19 -1.34
CA TRP A 194 6.71 5.43 -2.59
C TRP A 194 7.57 6.02 -3.72
N THR A 195 8.90 6.06 -3.52
CA THR A 195 9.83 6.57 -4.54
C THR A 195 9.76 5.77 -5.85
N PRO A 196 10.01 6.41 -7.00
CA PRO A 196 10.26 5.69 -8.24
C PRO A 196 11.62 4.97 -8.26
N GLY A 197 12.48 5.18 -7.24
CA GLY A 197 13.80 4.57 -7.15
C GLY A 197 14.68 4.90 -8.36
N PHE A 198 15.13 3.86 -9.08
CA PHE A 198 15.91 4.01 -10.30
C PHE A 198 15.06 4.18 -11.57
N LEU A 199 13.72 4.15 -11.47
CA LEU A 199 12.84 4.50 -12.58
C LEU A 199 12.80 6.01 -12.79
N PRO A 200 12.47 6.49 -14.02
CA PRO A 200 12.27 7.91 -14.28
C PRO A 200 11.28 8.57 -13.30
N LYS A 201 11.52 9.82 -12.96
CA LYS A 201 10.68 10.59 -12.02
C LYS A 201 9.23 10.78 -12.48
N SER A 202 8.92 10.57 -13.75
CA SER A 202 7.53 10.55 -14.26
C SER A 202 6.66 9.47 -13.62
N TYR A 203 7.24 8.46 -12.99
CA TYR A 203 6.54 7.39 -12.26
C TYR A 203 6.46 7.62 -10.75
N GLN A 204 6.84 8.82 -10.30
CA GLN A 204 6.63 9.26 -8.92
C GLN A 204 5.14 9.52 -8.68
N PRO A 205 4.59 9.19 -7.50
CA PRO A 205 3.20 9.50 -7.18
C PRO A 205 2.95 10.99 -7.03
N LEU A 206 1.72 11.40 -7.29
CA LEU A 206 1.18 12.62 -6.70
C LEU A 206 0.88 12.35 -5.22
N THR A 207 1.43 13.15 -4.33
CA THR A 207 1.13 13.07 -2.90
C THR A 207 0.05 14.06 -2.51
N LEU A 208 -0.96 13.58 -1.79
CA LEU A 208 -2.04 14.39 -1.21
C LEU A 208 -1.91 14.39 0.31
N ASP A 209 -1.73 15.56 0.90
CA ASP A 209 -1.77 15.74 2.35
C ASP A 209 -3.21 16.13 2.76
N ALA A 210 -3.93 15.19 3.37
CA ALA A 210 -5.32 15.36 3.75
C ALA A 210 -5.57 16.49 4.79
N ARG A 211 -4.52 17.02 5.42
CA ARG A 211 -4.61 18.16 6.37
C ARG A 211 -4.60 19.50 5.68
N ARG A 212 -4.13 19.57 4.44
CA ARG A 212 -4.02 20.84 3.72
C ARG A 212 -5.35 21.26 3.13
N ARG A 213 -5.63 22.57 3.16
CA ARG A 213 -6.78 23.16 2.48
C ARG A 213 -6.66 22.99 0.95
N GLU A 214 -5.44 23.13 0.44
CA GLU A 214 -5.08 22.80 -0.94
C GLU A 214 -4.33 21.45 -0.92
N GLU A 215 -5.02 20.39 -1.26
CA GLU A 215 -4.51 19.01 -1.19
C GLU A 215 -3.34 18.79 -2.15
N ILE A 216 -3.33 19.52 -3.29
CA ILE A 216 -2.23 19.52 -4.26
C ILE A 216 -1.55 20.87 -4.21
N ALA A 217 -0.32 20.90 -3.75
CA ALA A 217 0.47 22.12 -3.71
C ALA A 217 0.68 22.69 -5.13
N ASN A 218 0.49 24.00 -5.29
CA ASN A 218 0.73 24.73 -6.53
C ASN A 218 -0.09 24.22 -7.75
N LEU A 219 -1.25 23.62 -7.52
CA LEU A 219 -2.13 23.20 -8.62
C LEU A 219 -2.73 24.42 -9.34
N ALA A 220 -3.11 25.44 -8.59
CA ALA A 220 -3.69 26.64 -9.16
C ALA A 220 -2.67 27.38 -10.04
N ARG A 221 -3.19 28.00 -11.11
CA ARG A 221 -2.42 28.89 -11.95
C ARG A 221 -1.89 30.08 -11.15
N ALA A 222 -0.69 30.56 -11.49
CA ALA A 222 -0.13 31.75 -10.85
C ALA A 222 -1.08 32.95 -11.01
N PRO A 223 -1.28 33.78 -9.95
CA PRO A 223 -2.13 34.96 -10.02
C PRO A 223 -1.74 35.87 -11.20
N GLY A 224 -2.73 36.34 -11.96
CA GLY A 224 -2.51 37.23 -13.12
C GLY A 224 -2.07 36.53 -14.42
N MET A 225 -1.83 35.24 -14.44
CA MET A 225 -1.49 34.47 -15.64
C MET A 225 -2.77 33.96 -16.30
N SER A 226 -2.98 34.27 -17.60
CA SER A 226 -4.07 33.69 -18.37
C SER A 226 -3.74 32.28 -18.83
N ASP A 227 -4.77 31.51 -19.22
CA ASP A 227 -4.59 30.16 -19.77
C ASP A 227 -3.72 30.15 -21.03
N THR A 228 -3.96 31.09 -21.92
CA THR A 228 -3.19 31.27 -23.15
C THR A 228 -1.72 31.56 -22.87
N GLN A 229 -1.43 32.45 -21.90
CA GLN A 229 -0.05 32.75 -21.51
C GLN A 229 0.64 31.53 -20.94
N GLN A 230 -0.02 30.77 -20.05
CA GLN A 230 0.54 29.55 -19.47
C GLN A 230 0.80 28.50 -20.56
N ARG A 231 -0.15 28.29 -21.49
CA ARG A 231 0.02 27.36 -22.61
C ARG A 231 1.21 27.73 -23.48
N SER A 232 1.35 29.02 -23.84
CA SER A 232 2.48 29.51 -24.63
C SER A 232 3.83 29.30 -23.92
N GLN A 233 3.89 29.50 -22.60
CA GLN A 233 5.10 29.20 -21.83
C GLN A 233 5.46 27.72 -21.82
N LEU A 234 4.46 26.84 -21.68
CA LEU A 234 4.66 25.39 -21.71
C LEU A 234 5.10 24.91 -23.10
N ASP A 235 4.54 25.50 -24.17
CA ASP A 235 4.94 25.18 -25.54
C ASP A 235 6.39 25.58 -25.79
N LEU A 236 6.79 26.79 -25.37
CA LEU A 236 8.19 27.22 -25.45
C LEU A 236 9.13 26.31 -24.64
N LEU A 237 8.76 25.96 -23.39
CA LEU A 237 9.53 25.04 -22.58
C LEU A 237 9.66 23.67 -23.24
N ARG A 238 8.59 23.17 -23.87
CA ARG A 238 8.62 21.92 -24.60
C ARG A 238 9.60 21.98 -25.79
N GLU A 239 9.56 23.04 -26.58
CA GLU A 239 10.49 23.24 -27.72
C GLU A 239 11.95 23.29 -27.25
N LEU A 240 12.25 24.08 -26.21
CA LEU A 240 13.60 24.17 -25.64
C LEU A 240 14.08 22.81 -25.10
N ASN A 241 13.21 22.09 -24.42
CA ASN A 241 13.54 20.78 -23.88
C ASN A 241 13.71 19.73 -24.99
N GLN A 242 12.95 19.80 -26.09
CA GLN A 242 13.13 18.94 -27.26
C GLN A 242 14.48 19.19 -27.94
N GLN A 243 14.92 20.45 -28.06
CA GLN A 243 16.26 20.77 -28.55
C GLN A 243 17.35 20.18 -27.68
N HIS A 244 17.25 20.36 -26.36
CA HIS A 244 18.17 19.73 -25.40
C HIS A 244 18.18 18.19 -25.48
N GLN A 245 17.01 17.58 -25.72
CA GLN A 245 16.88 16.12 -25.85
C GLN A 245 17.57 15.59 -27.11
N GLN A 246 17.57 16.35 -28.21
CA GLN A 246 18.31 15.98 -29.43
C GLN A 246 19.81 15.93 -29.18
N GLU A 247 20.34 16.82 -28.35
CA GLU A 247 21.75 16.86 -27.94
C GLU A 247 22.08 15.80 -26.87
N ARG A 248 21.09 15.35 -26.09
CA ARG A 248 21.24 14.44 -24.95
C ARG A 248 20.23 13.29 -25.03
N THR A 249 20.32 12.50 -26.08
CA THR A 249 19.34 11.43 -26.41
C THR A 249 19.14 10.35 -25.33
N GLN A 250 20.00 10.29 -24.32
CA GLN A 250 19.94 9.31 -23.23
C GLN A 250 19.47 9.91 -21.88
N ASP A 251 19.04 11.17 -21.85
CA ASP A 251 18.58 11.83 -20.62
C ASP A 251 17.08 11.55 -20.38
N ALA A 252 16.80 10.43 -19.71
CA ALA A 252 15.45 10.03 -19.33
C ALA A 252 14.79 11.03 -18.34
N ASP A 253 15.57 11.75 -17.54
CA ASP A 253 15.06 12.73 -16.58
C ASP A 253 14.48 13.97 -17.30
N LEU A 254 15.06 14.36 -18.43
CA LEU A 254 14.55 15.47 -19.23
C LEU A 254 13.18 15.15 -19.83
N ALA A 255 13.03 13.95 -20.42
CA ALA A 255 11.74 13.49 -20.94
C ALA A 255 10.66 13.40 -19.84
N ALA A 256 11.02 12.87 -18.65
CA ALA A 256 10.15 12.81 -17.50
C ALA A 256 9.69 14.19 -17.02
N ARG A 257 10.59 15.18 -17.06
CA ARG A 257 10.28 16.59 -16.69
C ARG A 257 9.24 17.20 -17.63
N ILE A 258 9.39 17.00 -18.95
CA ILE A 258 8.41 17.48 -19.95
C ILE A 258 7.02 16.88 -19.66
N GLN A 259 6.96 15.56 -19.49
CA GLN A 259 5.72 14.86 -19.18
C GLN A 259 5.07 15.36 -17.87
N SER A 260 5.86 15.65 -16.85
CA SER A 260 5.38 16.17 -15.57
C SER A 260 4.74 17.55 -15.69
N PHE A 261 5.30 18.46 -16.50
CA PHE A 261 4.71 19.77 -16.75
C PHE A 261 3.40 19.68 -17.52
N GLU A 262 3.33 18.84 -18.53
CA GLU A 262 2.11 18.62 -19.31
C GLU A 262 1.00 17.99 -18.45
N LEU A 263 1.33 17.03 -17.61
CA LEU A 263 0.38 16.45 -16.67
C LEU A 263 -0.11 17.50 -15.67
N ALA A 264 0.79 18.28 -15.06
CA ALA A 264 0.43 19.33 -14.12
C ALA A 264 -0.54 20.36 -14.73
N TYR A 265 -0.33 20.74 -16.00
CA TYR A 265 -1.25 21.64 -16.73
C TYR A 265 -2.62 21.00 -16.92
N ARG A 266 -2.70 19.76 -17.40
CA ARG A 266 -3.99 19.05 -17.56
C ARG A 266 -4.73 18.85 -16.25
N MET A 267 -3.99 18.61 -15.16
CA MET A 267 -4.53 18.47 -13.81
C MET A 267 -5.21 19.74 -13.29
N GLN A 268 -4.80 20.93 -13.75
CA GLN A 268 -5.43 22.19 -13.29
C GLN A 268 -6.93 22.25 -13.57
N SER A 269 -7.40 21.56 -14.63
CA SER A 269 -8.82 21.45 -14.92
C SER A 269 -9.49 20.21 -14.34
N ALA A 270 -8.79 19.07 -14.33
CA ALA A 270 -9.39 17.80 -13.95
C ALA A 270 -9.33 17.49 -12.44
N ALA A 271 -8.25 17.90 -11.77
CA ALA A 271 -8.08 17.57 -10.35
C ALA A 271 -9.06 18.31 -9.43
N PRO A 272 -9.40 19.59 -9.63
CA PRO A 272 -10.40 20.25 -8.78
C PRO A 272 -11.75 19.54 -8.76
N GLU A 273 -12.20 19.04 -9.91
CA GLU A 273 -13.46 18.29 -10.00
C GLU A 273 -13.33 16.91 -9.32
N ALA A 274 -12.21 16.22 -9.52
CA ALA A 274 -11.97 14.91 -8.89
C ALA A 274 -11.91 15.00 -7.35
N LEU A 275 -11.37 16.10 -6.82
CA LEU A 275 -11.18 16.33 -5.38
C LEU A 275 -12.41 16.95 -4.69
N ASP A 276 -13.35 17.54 -5.43
CA ASP A 276 -14.52 18.21 -4.85
C ASP A 276 -15.56 17.22 -4.33
N LEU A 277 -15.44 16.87 -3.05
CA LEU A 277 -16.38 15.96 -2.37
C LEU A 277 -17.78 16.55 -2.15
N ARG A 278 -17.98 17.86 -2.36
CA ARG A 278 -19.31 18.49 -2.28
C ARG A 278 -20.24 18.03 -3.40
N GLN A 279 -19.69 17.43 -4.46
CA GLN A 279 -20.46 16.79 -5.52
C GLN A 279 -21.08 15.45 -5.10
N GLU A 280 -20.61 14.85 -4.03
CA GLU A 280 -21.21 13.66 -3.47
C GLU A 280 -22.43 14.01 -2.62
N SER A 281 -23.47 13.15 -2.68
CA SER A 281 -24.66 13.35 -1.85
C SER A 281 -24.30 13.28 -0.35
N ALA A 282 -25.07 13.97 0.49
CA ALA A 282 -24.90 13.91 1.94
C ALA A 282 -24.90 12.46 2.45
N ARG A 283 -25.78 11.61 1.89
CA ARG A 283 -25.84 10.18 2.24
C ARG A 283 -24.51 9.46 1.99
N ILE A 284 -23.83 9.76 0.89
CA ILE A 284 -22.50 9.17 0.59
C ILE A 284 -21.47 9.73 1.56
N GLN A 285 -21.42 11.04 1.76
CA GLN A 285 -20.50 11.66 2.70
C GLN A 285 -20.66 11.09 4.12
N ASP A 286 -21.89 10.94 4.59
CA ASP A 286 -22.20 10.36 5.90
C ASP A 286 -21.81 8.89 6.00
N SER A 287 -22.02 8.09 4.93
CA SER A 287 -21.63 6.67 4.92
C SER A 287 -20.13 6.47 5.10
N TYR A 288 -19.30 7.37 4.57
CA TYR A 288 -17.85 7.37 4.79
C TYR A 288 -17.43 8.04 6.11
N GLY A 289 -18.38 8.55 6.88
CA GLY A 289 -18.12 9.18 8.18
C GLY A 289 -17.41 10.54 8.08
N LEU A 290 -17.64 11.33 7.01
CA LEU A 290 -16.99 12.62 6.80
C LEU A 290 -17.33 13.65 7.88
N ASN A 291 -18.48 13.49 8.55
CA ASN A 291 -18.93 14.36 9.64
C ASN A 291 -18.56 13.80 11.04
N GLY A 292 -17.95 12.62 11.10
CA GLY A 292 -17.55 11.99 12.37
C GLY A 292 -16.23 12.56 12.89
N PRO A 293 -16.10 12.79 14.19
CA PRO A 293 -14.90 13.42 14.76
C PRO A 293 -13.62 12.58 14.60
N HIS A 294 -13.76 11.26 14.43
CA HIS A 294 -12.62 10.33 14.32
C HIS A 294 -12.47 9.73 12.93
N THR A 295 -13.55 9.66 12.16
CA THR A 295 -13.59 9.02 10.84
C THR A 295 -13.34 9.99 9.68
N ALA A 296 -13.53 11.31 9.90
CA ALA A 296 -13.59 12.32 8.82
C ALA A 296 -12.35 12.28 7.91
N THR A 297 -11.14 12.26 8.48
CA THR A 297 -9.91 12.30 7.67
C THR A 297 -9.75 11.04 6.82
N PHE A 298 -9.85 9.86 7.43
CA PHE A 298 -9.68 8.61 6.70
C PHE A 298 -10.87 8.33 5.77
N GLY A 299 -12.08 8.70 6.17
CA GLY A 299 -13.28 8.66 5.32
C GLY A 299 -13.14 9.52 4.07
N ARG A 300 -12.59 10.74 4.22
CA ARG A 300 -12.26 11.61 3.10
C ARG A 300 -11.26 10.93 2.14
N GLN A 301 -10.19 10.33 2.67
CA GLN A 301 -9.20 9.61 1.85
C GLN A 301 -9.82 8.41 1.11
N CYS A 302 -10.64 7.62 1.77
CA CYS A 302 -11.35 6.49 1.16
C CYS A 302 -12.31 6.94 0.05
N LEU A 303 -13.08 8.01 0.28
CA LEU A 303 -13.98 8.57 -0.72
C LEU A 303 -13.22 9.16 -1.92
N LEU A 304 -12.11 9.87 -1.67
CA LEU A 304 -11.24 10.36 -2.74
C LEU A 304 -10.64 9.21 -3.55
N ALA A 305 -10.20 8.12 -2.90
CA ALA A 305 -9.67 6.95 -3.58
C ALA A 305 -10.71 6.33 -4.52
N ARG A 306 -11.97 6.18 -4.08
CA ARG A 306 -13.07 5.72 -4.93
C ARG A 306 -13.26 6.65 -6.13
N ARG A 307 -13.34 7.99 -5.91
CA ARG A 307 -13.49 8.96 -6.98
C ARG A 307 -12.33 8.92 -7.99
N MET A 308 -11.13 8.70 -7.51
CA MET A 308 -9.94 8.60 -8.36
C MET A 308 -9.93 7.34 -9.23
N VAL A 309 -10.26 6.16 -8.68
CA VAL A 309 -10.33 4.94 -9.49
C VAL A 309 -11.49 4.99 -10.48
N GLU A 310 -12.61 5.59 -10.13
CA GLU A 310 -13.74 5.87 -11.03
C GLU A 310 -13.32 6.70 -12.23
N ARG A 311 -12.34 7.60 -12.06
CA ARG A 311 -11.75 8.47 -13.11
C ARG A 311 -10.50 7.89 -13.75
N GLY A 312 -10.17 6.65 -13.50
CA GLY A 312 -9.07 5.95 -14.16
C GLY A 312 -7.69 6.16 -13.53
N VAL A 313 -7.59 6.57 -12.27
CA VAL A 313 -6.34 6.46 -11.51
C VAL A 313 -6.04 4.99 -11.26
N ARG A 314 -4.84 4.55 -11.65
CA ARG A 314 -4.50 3.12 -11.64
C ARG A 314 -4.11 2.59 -10.27
N PHE A 315 -3.38 3.38 -9.48
CA PHE A 315 -2.92 2.96 -8.16
C PHE A 315 -3.11 4.09 -7.13
N VAL A 316 -3.89 3.80 -6.09
CA VAL A 316 -4.10 4.71 -4.97
C VAL A 316 -3.59 4.04 -3.71
N GLN A 317 -2.59 4.65 -3.07
CA GLN A 317 -2.02 4.23 -1.80
C GLN A 317 -2.50 5.16 -0.69
N ILE A 318 -3.16 4.62 0.33
CA ILE A 318 -3.53 5.37 1.52
C ILE A 318 -2.71 4.88 2.69
N PHE A 319 -1.98 5.78 3.33
CA PHE A 319 -1.32 5.52 4.61
C PHE A 319 -2.25 5.96 5.73
N PHE A 320 -2.72 4.98 6.49
CA PHE A 320 -3.62 5.23 7.60
C PHE A 320 -2.93 6.02 8.70
N SER A 321 -3.58 7.08 9.12
CA SER A 321 -3.24 7.88 10.28
C SER A 321 -4.49 8.02 11.15
N ALA A 322 -4.36 7.90 12.46
CA ALA A 322 -5.48 8.02 13.38
C ALA A 322 -5.33 9.22 14.29
N SER A 323 -6.39 9.99 14.41
CA SER A 323 -6.56 10.91 15.54
C SER A 323 -6.92 10.06 16.76
N ARG A 324 -6.13 10.10 17.83
CA ARG A 324 -6.43 9.33 19.03
C ARG A 324 -7.71 9.83 19.67
N ILE A 325 -8.67 8.93 19.90
CA ILE A 325 -9.91 9.20 20.64
C ILE A 325 -9.56 9.49 22.12
N SER A 326 -8.57 8.76 22.63
CA SER A 326 -8.05 8.90 23.98
C SER A 326 -7.25 10.19 24.25
N GLY A 327 -7.13 11.07 23.24
CA GLY A 327 -6.32 12.29 23.30
C GLY A 327 -4.86 12.07 22.93
N GLY A 328 -4.26 13.04 22.28
CA GLY A 328 -2.85 13.01 21.85
C GLY A 328 -2.65 13.45 20.41
N ALA A 329 -1.40 13.62 20.00
CA ALA A 329 -1.05 13.99 18.64
C ALA A 329 -1.30 12.82 17.68
N VAL A 330 -1.61 13.14 16.42
CA VAL A 330 -1.65 12.15 15.33
C VAL A 330 -0.30 11.44 15.24
N ASN A 331 -0.34 10.12 15.26
CA ASN A 331 0.84 9.28 15.26
C ASN A 331 1.18 8.82 13.83
N ASP A 332 2.46 8.76 13.51
CA ASP A 332 2.97 8.25 12.23
C ASP A 332 2.90 6.72 12.12
N VAL A 333 2.69 6.03 13.24
CA VAL A 333 2.52 4.57 13.36
C VAL A 333 1.31 4.23 14.25
N PRO A 334 0.08 4.57 13.82
CA PRO A 334 -1.09 4.54 14.69
C PRO A 334 -1.40 3.15 15.29
N TRP A 335 -1.19 2.06 14.54
CA TRP A 335 -1.43 0.69 15.03
C TRP A 335 -0.31 0.14 15.95
N ASP A 336 0.67 0.96 16.31
CA ASP A 336 1.82 0.58 17.14
C ASP A 336 1.43 0.43 18.62
N GLY A 337 0.88 -0.72 19.00
CA GLY A 337 0.21 -1.01 20.27
C GLY A 337 1.12 -1.53 21.38
N HIS A 338 2.29 -0.91 21.62
CA HIS A 338 3.27 -1.35 22.62
C HIS A 338 2.81 -1.27 24.07
N ASN A 339 2.00 -0.25 24.42
CA ASN A 339 1.67 0.03 25.82
C ASN A 339 0.35 -0.61 26.25
N ASP A 340 -0.70 -0.43 25.46
CA ASP A 340 -2.04 -0.95 25.70
C ASP A 340 -2.72 -1.26 24.35
N ILE A 341 -2.85 -2.56 24.08
CA ILE A 341 -3.44 -3.02 22.82
C ILE A 341 -4.93 -2.70 22.74
N ASN A 342 -5.64 -2.70 23.89
CA ASN A 342 -7.07 -2.43 23.92
C ASN A 342 -7.36 -0.97 23.54
N VAL A 343 -6.69 -0.02 24.18
CA VAL A 343 -6.87 1.42 23.88
C VAL A 343 -6.43 1.71 22.46
N ASN A 344 -5.22 1.25 22.06
CA ASN A 344 -4.66 1.52 20.75
C ASN A 344 -5.54 1.01 19.61
N HIS A 345 -5.96 -0.26 19.66
CA HIS A 345 -6.72 -0.87 18.59
C HIS A 345 -8.17 -0.38 18.50
N ARG A 346 -8.79 0.01 19.64
CA ARG A 346 -10.10 0.68 19.63
C ARG A 346 -10.04 2.03 18.93
N ASP A 347 -9.04 2.86 19.23
CA ASP A 347 -8.85 4.17 18.61
C ASP A 347 -8.65 4.05 17.09
N CYS A 348 -7.79 3.12 16.67
CA CYS A 348 -7.54 2.88 15.25
C CYS A 348 -8.77 2.34 14.51
N ALA A 349 -9.43 1.34 15.09
CA ALA A 349 -10.63 0.73 14.51
C ALA A 349 -11.79 1.73 14.39
N ALA A 350 -12.02 2.55 15.41
CA ALA A 350 -13.07 3.57 15.40
C ALA A 350 -12.86 4.63 14.29
N SER A 351 -11.62 4.87 13.91
CA SER A 351 -11.29 5.78 12.80
C SER A 351 -11.40 5.11 11.42
N MET A 352 -11.15 3.79 11.34
CA MET A 352 -10.91 3.09 10.08
C MET A 352 -12.12 2.28 9.59
N ASP A 353 -12.83 1.58 10.48
CA ASP A 353 -13.75 0.51 10.09
C ASP A 353 -14.95 0.98 9.28
N LEU A 354 -15.60 2.08 9.70
CA LEU A 354 -16.72 2.66 8.96
C LEU A 354 -16.33 3.09 7.55
N PRO A 355 -15.24 3.88 7.33
CA PRO A 355 -14.78 4.23 6.00
C PRO A 355 -14.44 3.04 5.09
N VAL A 356 -13.83 1.98 5.64
CA VAL A 356 -13.51 0.77 4.87
C VAL A 356 -14.76 0.04 4.43
N GLY A 357 -15.72 -0.18 5.34
CA GLY A 357 -17.01 -0.77 4.99
C GLY A 357 -17.77 0.03 3.93
N ALA A 358 -17.75 1.37 4.06
CA ALA A 358 -18.37 2.26 3.08
C ALA A 358 -17.69 2.17 1.70
N LEU A 359 -16.35 2.13 1.66
CA LEU A 359 -15.59 1.98 0.42
C LEU A 359 -15.97 0.71 -0.33
N LEU A 360 -16.02 -0.43 0.35
CA LEU A 360 -16.40 -1.71 -0.25
C LEU A 360 -17.85 -1.68 -0.77
N ALA A 361 -18.78 -1.14 0.01
CA ALA A 361 -20.17 -0.99 -0.37
C ALA A 361 -20.36 -0.07 -1.58
N ASP A 362 -19.69 1.09 -1.61
CA ASP A 362 -19.80 2.09 -2.67
C ASP A 362 -19.18 1.58 -3.99
N LEU A 363 -18.03 0.91 -3.93
CA LEU A 363 -17.44 0.25 -5.10
C LEU A 363 -18.39 -0.79 -5.72
N LYS A 364 -19.07 -1.57 -4.89
CA LYS A 364 -20.10 -2.54 -5.36
C LYS A 364 -21.30 -1.83 -5.97
N ALA A 365 -21.85 -0.83 -5.29
CA ALA A 365 -23.01 -0.09 -5.76
C ALA A 365 -22.78 0.62 -7.10
N ARG A 366 -21.53 0.99 -7.40
CA ARG A 366 -21.13 1.65 -8.67
C ARG A 366 -20.65 0.68 -9.76
N GLY A 367 -20.62 -0.60 -9.50
CA GLY A 367 -20.07 -1.59 -10.45
C GLY A 367 -18.57 -1.48 -10.68
N LEU A 368 -17.83 -0.86 -9.74
CA LEU A 368 -16.38 -0.71 -9.78
C LEU A 368 -15.64 -1.85 -9.08
N PHE A 369 -16.34 -2.61 -8.24
CA PHE A 369 -15.74 -3.63 -7.37
C PHE A 369 -15.01 -4.73 -8.16
N ASP A 370 -15.60 -5.22 -9.24
CA ASP A 370 -15.03 -6.30 -10.05
C ASP A 370 -13.76 -5.89 -10.81
N SER A 371 -13.54 -4.59 -11.00
CA SER A 371 -12.36 -4.05 -11.69
C SER A 371 -11.38 -3.31 -10.79
N THR A 372 -11.70 -3.21 -9.49
CA THR A 372 -10.85 -2.54 -8.49
C THR A 372 -10.42 -3.54 -7.42
N LEU A 373 -9.12 -3.73 -7.28
CA LEU A 373 -8.56 -4.50 -6.16
C LEU A 373 -8.38 -3.60 -4.96
N VAL A 374 -9.00 -3.95 -3.84
CA VAL A 374 -8.76 -3.33 -2.53
C VAL A 374 -7.88 -4.26 -1.71
N VAL A 375 -6.76 -3.74 -1.20
CA VAL A 375 -5.83 -4.46 -0.30
C VAL A 375 -5.75 -3.73 1.02
N TRP A 376 -5.85 -4.46 2.11
CA TRP A 376 -5.71 -3.96 3.48
C TRP A 376 -4.65 -4.75 4.23
N GLY A 377 -3.77 -4.07 4.94
CA GLY A 377 -2.77 -4.70 5.80
C GLY A 377 -1.65 -3.74 6.15
N GLY A 378 -0.84 -4.12 7.14
CA GLY A 378 0.33 -3.38 7.58
C GLY A 378 1.64 -4.05 7.22
N GLU A 379 2.73 -3.54 7.76
CA GLU A 379 4.10 -3.98 7.50
C GLU A 379 4.48 -5.29 8.21
N PHE A 380 3.84 -5.60 9.34
CA PHE A 380 3.97 -6.83 10.13
C PHE A 380 2.78 -6.94 11.11
N GLY A 381 2.77 -7.98 11.94
CA GLY A 381 1.78 -8.20 12.98
C GLY A 381 2.28 -7.84 14.38
N ARG A 382 1.58 -8.40 15.40
CA ARG A 382 1.91 -8.21 16.81
C ARG A 382 2.13 -9.52 17.52
N THR A 383 3.01 -9.51 18.53
CA THR A 383 3.31 -10.71 19.34
C THR A 383 2.07 -11.24 20.05
N SER A 384 2.02 -12.55 20.19
CA SER A 384 0.96 -13.23 20.95
C SER A 384 1.21 -13.21 22.45
N ASP A 385 2.41 -12.86 22.86
CA ASP A 385 2.80 -12.60 24.25
C ASP A 385 2.79 -11.10 24.55
N SER A 386 2.73 -10.75 25.82
CA SER A 386 2.64 -9.37 26.25
C SER A 386 3.99 -8.66 26.22
N GLN A 387 3.97 -7.40 25.78
CA GLN A 387 4.97 -6.40 26.12
C GLN A 387 4.44 -5.59 27.30
N GLY A 388 5.22 -5.46 28.36
CA GLY A 388 4.72 -4.91 29.60
C GLY A 388 3.54 -5.71 30.14
N ALA A 389 2.47 -5.03 30.56
CA ALA A 389 1.29 -5.68 31.11
C ALA A 389 0.28 -6.09 30.04
N VAL A 390 -0.05 -5.19 29.10
CA VAL A 390 -1.19 -5.31 28.18
C VAL A 390 -0.89 -4.81 26.77
N GLY A 391 0.37 -4.54 26.44
CA GLY A 391 0.83 -4.19 25.11
C GLY A 391 1.30 -5.41 24.32
N ARG A 392 1.54 -5.23 23.02
CA ARG A 392 2.16 -6.22 22.13
C ARG A 392 3.30 -5.60 21.37
N ASP A 393 4.41 -6.32 21.26
CA ASP A 393 5.55 -5.93 20.45
C ASP A 393 5.37 -6.31 18.98
N HIS A 394 6.30 -5.94 18.12
CA HIS A 394 6.32 -6.28 16.70
C HIS A 394 6.46 -7.80 16.48
N ASN A 395 5.69 -8.31 15.54
CA ASN A 395 5.80 -9.71 15.13
C ASN A 395 5.97 -9.80 13.61
N PRO A 396 7.20 -9.99 13.12
CA PRO A 396 7.44 -10.18 11.70
C PRO A 396 7.02 -11.57 11.20
N HIS A 397 6.84 -12.56 12.08
CA HIS A 397 6.62 -13.95 11.70
C HIS A 397 5.19 -14.26 11.27
N ALA A 398 4.23 -13.39 11.61
CA ALA A 398 2.83 -13.57 11.22
C ALA A 398 2.08 -12.24 11.20
N HIS A 399 1.32 -12.01 10.14
CA HIS A 399 0.30 -10.96 10.08
C HIS A 399 -0.79 -11.33 9.06
N THR A 400 -1.92 -10.64 9.15
CA THR A 400 -3.03 -10.84 8.21
C THR A 400 -3.11 -9.69 7.23
N ILE A 401 -3.17 -10.04 5.94
CA ILE A 401 -3.56 -9.15 4.86
C ILE A 401 -4.88 -9.67 4.30
N TRP A 402 -5.81 -8.79 3.90
CA TRP A 402 -6.92 -9.22 3.08
C TRP A 402 -7.01 -8.46 1.76
N MET A 403 -7.62 -9.10 0.78
CA MET A 403 -7.88 -8.56 -0.56
C MET A 403 -9.36 -8.68 -0.88
N ALA A 404 -9.89 -7.70 -1.63
CA ALA A 404 -11.28 -7.70 -2.07
C ALA A 404 -11.42 -7.14 -3.48
N GLY A 405 -12.42 -7.60 -4.22
CA GLY A 405 -12.68 -7.12 -5.59
C GLY A 405 -11.66 -7.59 -6.61
N GLY A 406 -11.70 -7.03 -7.82
CA GLY A 406 -10.74 -7.33 -8.88
C GLY A 406 -10.67 -8.81 -9.29
N GLY A 407 -11.76 -9.57 -9.11
CA GLY A 407 -11.82 -10.99 -9.42
C GLY A 407 -11.15 -11.90 -8.37
N VAL A 408 -10.84 -11.37 -7.19
CA VAL A 408 -10.43 -12.16 -6.02
C VAL A 408 -11.65 -12.95 -5.54
N ARG A 409 -11.44 -14.22 -5.22
CA ARG A 409 -12.50 -15.06 -4.65
C ARG A 409 -12.72 -14.67 -3.18
N GLY A 410 -13.89 -14.10 -2.88
CA GLY A 410 -14.26 -13.75 -1.52
C GLY A 410 -14.64 -14.94 -0.64
N GLY A 411 -14.69 -14.72 0.68
CA GLY A 411 -15.04 -15.73 1.69
C GLY A 411 -13.98 -16.81 1.89
N VAL A 412 -12.75 -16.63 1.38
CA VAL A 412 -11.68 -17.62 1.48
C VAL A 412 -10.61 -17.22 2.48
N HIS A 413 -9.98 -18.21 3.09
CA HIS A 413 -8.86 -18.07 4.00
C HIS A 413 -7.65 -18.80 3.41
N HIS A 414 -6.57 -18.08 3.14
CA HIS A 414 -5.33 -18.63 2.62
C HIS A 414 -4.26 -18.67 3.72
N GLY A 415 -3.66 -19.84 3.89
CA GLY A 415 -2.68 -20.08 4.91
C GLY A 415 -3.26 -19.96 6.33
N ARG A 416 -2.42 -20.13 7.30
CA ARG A 416 -2.79 -20.05 8.73
C ARG A 416 -1.58 -19.70 9.57
N THR A 417 -1.82 -19.25 10.78
CA THR A 417 -0.81 -19.17 11.85
C THR A 417 -0.89 -20.38 12.76
N ASP A 418 0.07 -20.53 13.64
CA ASP A 418 0.01 -21.53 14.73
C ASP A 418 -1.15 -21.28 15.68
N ASP A 419 -1.33 -22.16 16.67
CA ASP A 419 -2.47 -22.11 17.62
C ASP A 419 -2.50 -20.82 18.45
N PHE A 420 -1.39 -20.10 18.51
CA PHE A 420 -1.26 -18.84 19.25
C PHE A 420 -1.27 -17.61 18.32
N GLY A 421 -1.23 -17.77 17.01
CA GLY A 421 -1.09 -16.67 16.07
C GLY A 421 0.31 -16.05 16.04
N TYR A 422 1.30 -16.77 16.56
CA TYR A 422 2.66 -16.27 16.72
C TYR A 422 3.50 -16.43 15.45
N LYS A 423 3.35 -17.53 14.72
CA LYS A 423 4.10 -17.83 13.50
C LYS A 423 3.17 -18.28 12.37
N ALA A 424 3.42 -17.77 11.17
CA ALA A 424 2.82 -18.29 9.97
C ALA A 424 3.28 -19.75 9.74
N VAL A 425 2.32 -20.65 9.47
CA VAL A 425 2.58 -22.04 9.06
C VAL A 425 2.23 -22.24 7.58
N GLU A 426 2.58 -23.40 7.03
CA GLU A 426 2.38 -23.69 5.60
C GLU A 426 0.92 -23.62 5.15
N PRO A 427 0.65 -23.03 3.95
CA PRO A 427 1.60 -22.31 3.11
C PRO A 427 1.89 -20.91 3.65
N ARG A 428 3.17 -20.53 3.74
CA ARG A 428 3.58 -19.19 4.15
C ARG A 428 3.55 -18.26 2.95
N THR A 429 3.16 -17.00 3.19
CA THR A 429 3.03 -15.96 2.15
C THR A 429 4.01 -14.83 2.42
N SER A 430 4.97 -14.65 1.52
CA SER A 430 5.93 -13.56 1.57
C SER A 430 5.37 -12.26 0.98
N VAL A 431 6.06 -11.15 1.22
CA VAL A 431 5.78 -9.87 0.57
C VAL A 431 5.82 -10.01 -0.97
N HIS A 432 6.73 -10.84 -1.51
CA HIS A 432 6.83 -11.07 -2.96
C HIS A 432 5.62 -11.81 -3.52
N ASP A 433 5.04 -12.76 -2.77
CA ASP A 433 3.84 -13.48 -3.18
C ASP A 433 2.63 -12.53 -3.27
N ILE A 434 2.51 -11.59 -2.31
CA ILE A 434 1.49 -10.53 -2.35
C ILE A 434 1.68 -9.65 -3.59
N GLN A 435 2.93 -9.22 -3.87
CA GLN A 435 3.23 -8.39 -5.04
C GLN A 435 2.95 -9.14 -6.34
N ALA A 436 3.36 -10.41 -6.43
CA ALA A 436 3.10 -11.28 -7.58
C ALA A 436 1.60 -11.44 -7.83
N THR A 437 0.80 -11.62 -6.77
CA THR A 437 -0.66 -11.73 -6.87
C THR A 437 -1.28 -10.44 -7.43
N VAL A 438 -0.87 -9.27 -6.93
CA VAL A 438 -1.35 -7.97 -7.45
C VAL A 438 -0.99 -7.80 -8.92
N LEU A 439 0.24 -8.10 -9.32
CA LEU A 439 0.69 -8.01 -10.71
C LEU A 439 -0.04 -9.01 -11.61
N HIS A 440 -0.29 -10.23 -11.13
CA HIS A 440 -1.07 -11.22 -11.88
C HIS A 440 -2.49 -10.73 -12.15
N LEU A 441 -3.18 -10.20 -11.14
CA LEU A 441 -4.53 -9.66 -11.32
C LEU A 441 -4.56 -8.47 -12.30
N LEU A 442 -3.47 -7.70 -12.38
CA LEU A 442 -3.27 -6.63 -13.35
C LEU A 442 -2.84 -7.13 -14.76
N GLY A 443 -2.82 -8.44 -15.01
CA GLY A 443 -2.53 -9.03 -16.30
C GLY A 443 -1.05 -9.30 -16.57
N HIS A 444 -0.19 -9.28 -15.57
CA HIS A 444 1.23 -9.59 -15.71
C HIS A 444 1.55 -11.01 -15.23
N ILE A 445 2.47 -11.67 -15.94
CA ILE A 445 3.05 -12.95 -15.49
C ILE A 445 4.17 -12.59 -14.50
N ALA A 446 3.97 -12.88 -13.23
CA ALA A 446 5.04 -12.91 -12.24
C ALA A 446 5.85 -14.22 -12.45
N LYS A 447 7.10 -14.09 -12.88
CA LYS A 447 8.04 -15.23 -13.03
C LYS A 447 8.98 -15.27 -11.84
#